data_5034211fa307870f01fa4664ba798604
#
_entry.id   5034211fa307870f01fa4664ba798604
#
_cell.length_a   1.000
_cell.length_b   1.000
_cell.length_c   1.000
_cell.angle_alpha   90.00
_cell.angle_beta   90.00
_cell.angle_gamma   90.00
#
_symmetry.space_group_name_H-M   'P 1'
#
loop_
_entity.id
_entity.type
_entity.pdbx_description
1 polymer ?
#
loop_
_entity_poly.entity_id
_entity_poly.type
_entity_poly.pdbx_seq_one_letter_code
_entity_poly.pdbx_strand_id
1 'polypeptide(L)'
;LSPFIRKIRIQNEQIQKAMTQLQTQKNEFALITENMQEGFLVVDKKEIVLSHNRSISTLFDVDESVDGKHVLEINRSEEFIDCIKKAIHGIHSEYICPVKGRFYNIYANPVFRNSEVAGAVVIITDVTEKEERENLRREFSANVSHELKTPLTSISGIAEIIKNGIVDEKDVKTFAGKIYDEARRLIHLVEDIIKLSQLDEGEQAMEKTPIDIYDLSRIEIHHLEPVAEERHIKINLQGEHMMISGIHSVLEEMVYNLIENAIKYNKEDGTIDVTIKKKKHRCEFCVKDSGIGIPADQLDRIFERFYRVDKSHSKEIGGTGLGLSIVKHGAKLHNAEIKIESALNVGTEIKLIFPI
;
A
#
# COMPACT_ATOMS: atom_id res chain seq x y z
N LEU A 1 -13.08 -74.58 -22.09
CA LEU A 1 -12.16 -73.89 -21.23
C LEU A 1 -12.50 -74.17 -19.77
N SER A 2 -11.50 -74.71 -18.99
CA SER A 2 -11.67 -75.12 -17.59
C SER A 2 -12.26 -73.92 -16.75
N PRO A 3 -13.17 -74.19 -15.81
CA PRO A 3 -13.76 -73.16 -14.94
C PRO A 3 -12.71 -72.29 -14.25
N PHE A 4 -11.52 -72.81 -14.01
CA PHE A 4 -10.37 -72.16 -13.46
C PHE A 4 -9.79 -71.03 -14.36
N ILE A 5 -9.67 -71.31 -15.68
CA ILE A 5 -9.18 -70.34 -16.65
C ILE A 5 -10.16 -69.15 -16.78
N ARG A 6 -11.46 -69.45 -16.72
CA ARG A 6 -12.51 -68.42 -16.75
C ARG A 6 -12.45 -67.53 -15.52
N LYS A 7 -12.17 -68.03 -14.31
CA LYS A 7 -12.03 -67.32 -13.08
C LYS A 7 -10.77 -66.38 -13.08
N ILE A 8 -9.65 -66.92 -13.57
CA ILE A 8 -8.40 -66.11 -13.74
C ILE A 8 -8.64 -64.93 -14.70
N ARG A 9 -9.32 -65.18 -15.82
CA ARG A 9 -9.61 -64.12 -16.78
C ARG A 9 -10.48 -62.99 -16.19
N ILE A 10 -11.52 -63.34 -15.45
CA ILE A 10 -12.38 -62.37 -14.77
C ILE A 10 -11.60 -61.59 -13.73
N GLN A 11 -10.72 -62.22 -12.93
CA GLN A 11 -9.88 -61.54 -11.96
C GLN A 11 -8.89 -60.60 -12.63
N ASN A 12 -8.26 -61.03 -13.73
CA ASN A 12 -7.35 -60.16 -14.48
C ASN A 12 -8.07 -58.94 -15.08
N GLU A 13 -9.28 -59.08 -15.59
CA GLU A 13 -10.10 -58.00 -16.11
C GLU A 13 -10.49 -57.02 -14.98
N GLN A 14 -10.80 -57.50 -13.78
CA GLN A 14 -11.06 -56.68 -12.60
C GLN A 14 -9.81 -55.90 -12.14
N ILE A 15 -8.65 -56.56 -12.08
CA ILE A 15 -7.37 -55.91 -11.75
C ILE A 15 -7.03 -54.83 -12.77
N GLN A 16 -7.17 -55.12 -14.07
CA GLN A 16 -6.91 -54.13 -15.12
C GLN A 16 -7.84 -52.91 -15.01
N LYS A 17 -9.13 -53.12 -14.76
CA LYS A 17 -10.08 -52.02 -14.54
C LYS A 17 -9.72 -51.21 -13.32
N ALA A 18 -9.35 -51.83 -12.18
CA ALA A 18 -8.95 -51.15 -10.96
C ALA A 18 -7.65 -50.36 -11.17
N MET A 19 -6.66 -50.95 -11.89
CA MET A 19 -5.42 -50.25 -12.24
C MET A 19 -5.66 -49.02 -13.13
N THR A 20 -6.51 -49.16 -14.16
CA THR A 20 -6.89 -48.07 -15.05
C THR A 20 -7.60 -46.95 -14.27
N GLN A 21 -8.52 -47.30 -13.39
CA GLN A 21 -9.23 -46.31 -12.55
C GLN A 21 -8.29 -45.56 -11.59
N LEU A 22 -7.38 -46.29 -10.93
CA LEU A 22 -6.34 -45.71 -10.08
C LEU A 22 -5.42 -44.76 -10.86
N GLN A 23 -5.02 -45.16 -12.07
CA GLN A 23 -4.17 -44.32 -12.93
C GLN A 23 -4.91 -43.05 -13.37
N THR A 24 -6.21 -43.17 -13.72
CA THR A 24 -7.02 -41.98 -14.06
C THR A 24 -7.13 -41.04 -12.88
N GLN A 25 -7.45 -41.51 -11.68
CA GLN A 25 -7.52 -40.69 -10.48
C GLN A 25 -6.18 -40.02 -10.14
N LYS A 26 -5.06 -40.74 -10.29
CA LYS A 26 -3.73 -40.18 -10.08
C LYS A 26 -3.42 -39.06 -11.08
N ASN A 27 -3.78 -39.26 -12.35
CA ASN A 27 -3.57 -38.28 -13.42
C ASN A 27 -4.44 -37.04 -13.20
N GLU A 28 -5.71 -37.20 -12.78
CA GLU A 28 -6.61 -36.10 -12.46
C GLU A 28 -6.08 -35.28 -11.26
N PHE A 29 -5.62 -35.94 -10.21
CA PHE A 29 -5.02 -35.27 -9.06
C PHE A 29 -3.76 -34.48 -9.45
N ALA A 30 -2.86 -35.13 -10.23
CA ALA A 30 -1.66 -34.45 -10.73
C ALA A 30 -2.03 -33.26 -11.60
N LEU A 31 -3.02 -33.37 -12.50
CA LEU A 31 -3.46 -32.26 -13.34
C LEU A 31 -3.98 -31.06 -12.51
N ILE A 32 -4.73 -31.34 -11.44
CA ILE A 32 -5.24 -30.30 -10.55
C ILE A 32 -4.07 -29.59 -9.84
N THR A 33 -3.19 -30.35 -9.19
CA THR A 33 -2.08 -29.81 -8.41
C THR A 33 -1.08 -29.06 -9.28
N GLU A 34 -0.77 -29.54 -10.48
CA GLU A 34 0.15 -28.87 -11.41
C GLU A 34 -0.37 -27.52 -11.95
N ASN A 35 -1.69 -27.33 -12.02
CA ASN A 35 -2.29 -26.07 -12.49
C ASN A 35 -2.66 -25.10 -11.35
N MET A 36 -2.42 -25.46 -10.08
CA MET A 36 -2.59 -24.55 -8.96
C MET A 36 -1.54 -23.45 -8.98
N GLN A 37 -1.94 -22.23 -8.63
CA GLN A 37 -1.02 -21.11 -8.43
C GLN A 37 -0.27 -21.22 -7.09
N GLU A 38 -0.93 -21.81 -6.10
CA GLU A 38 -0.35 -22.10 -4.80
C GLU A 38 0.69 -23.21 -4.91
N GLY A 39 1.76 -23.07 -4.13
CA GLY A 39 2.73 -24.14 -3.97
C GLY A 39 2.11 -25.29 -3.19
N PHE A 40 2.23 -26.51 -3.72
CA PHE A 40 1.75 -27.74 -3.09
C PHE A 40 2.91 -28.72 -2.91
N LEU A 41 3.13 -29.18 -1.66
CA LEU A 41 4.19 -30.10 -1.30
C LEU A 41 3.68 -31.13 -0.30
N VAL A 42 4.02 -32.39 -0.51
CA VAL A 42 3.72 -33.49 0.40
C VAL A 42 5.02 -34.12 0.87
N VAL A 43 5.17 -34.29 2.16
CA VAL A 43 6.34 -34.92 2.77
C VAL A 43 5.94 -36.09 3.67
N ASP A 44 6.81 -37.09 3.79
CA ASP A 44 6.63 -38.23 4.70
C ASP A 44 7.13 -37.90 6.13
N LYS A 45 7.02 -38.90 7.04
CA LYS A 45 7.54 -38.78 8.44
C LYS A 45 9.04 -38.56 8.54
N LYS A 46 9.79 -38.82 7.47
CA LYS A 46 11.25 -38.68 7.42
C LYS A 46 11.68 -37.40 6.70
N GLU A 47 10.75 -36.46 6.49
CA GLU A 47 10.98 -35.21 5.77
C GLU A 47 11.38 -35.45 4.28
N ILE A 48 10.99 -36.60 3.70
CA ILE A 48 11.21 -36.90 2.28
C ILE A 48 10.03 -36.38 1.47
N VAL A 49 10.32 -35.69 0.39
CA VAL A 49 9.32 -35.18 -0.56
C VAL A 49 8.67 -36.35 -1.29
N LEU A 50 7.36 -36.48 -1.14
CA LEU A 50 6.56 -37.48 -1.83
C LEU A 50 5.97 -36.95 -3.16
N SER A 51 5.66 -35.67 -3.19
CA SER A 51 5.10 -34.99 -4.38
C SER A 51 5.20 -33.50 -4.17
N HIS A 52 5.44 -32.77 -5.25
CA HIS A 52 5.36 -31.31 -5.32
C HIS A 52 4.76 -30.89 -6.65
N ASN A 53 4.29 -29.66 -6.78
CA ASN A 53 3.80 -29.10 -8.02
C ASN A 53 4.79 -28.10 -8.63
N ARG A 54 4.54 -27.71 -9.87
CA ARG A 54 5.36 -26.74 -10.62
C ARG A 54 5.55 -25.41 -9.91
N SER A 55 4.56 -24.96 -9.14
CA SER A 55 4.65 -23.71 -8.38
C SER A 55 5.77 -23.74 -7.32
N ILE A 56 5.99 -24.88 -6.65
CA ILE A 56 7.12 -25.09 -5.72
C ILE A 56 8.45 -24.96 -6.46
N SER A 57 8.58 -25.63 -7.62
CA SER A 57 9.81 -25.58 -8.42
C SER A 57 10.15 -24.14 -8.85
N THR A 58 9.15 -23.39 -9.28
CA THR A 58 9.32 -22.00 -9.70
C THR A 58 9.67 -21.06 -8.54
N LEU A 59 9.00 -21.25 -7.38
CA LEU A 59 9.17 -20.40 -6.20
C LEU A 59 10.56 -20.53 -5.60
N PHE A 60 11.02 -21.77 -5.41
CA PHE A 60 12.29 -22.05 -4.74
C PHE A 60 13.44 -22.29 -5.71
N ASP A 61 13.21 -22.22 -7.02
CA ASP A 61 14.22 -22.42 -8.05
C ASP A 61 14.87 -23.82 -7.95
N VAL A 62 14.03 -24.84 -7.76
CA VAL A 62 14.45 -26.21 -7.61
C VAL A 62 14.07 -27.07 -8.82
N ASP A 63 14.89 -28.10 -9.06
CA ASP A 63 14.66 -29.06 -10.16
C ASP A 63 13.38 -29.87 -9.93
N GLU A 64 12.69 -30.26 -11.01
CA GLU A 64 11.55 -31.19 -10.97
C GLU A 64 11.89 -32.56 -10.35
N SER A 65 13.18 -32.85 -10.19
CA SER A 65 13.70 -34.12 -9.63
C SER A 65 13.84 -34.16 -8.11
N VAL A 66 13.14 -33.28 -7.36
CA VAL A 66 13.21 -33.27 -5.87
C VAL A 66 12.35 -34.34 -5.20
N ASP A 67 11.43 -34.96 -5.93
CA ASP A 67 10.65 -36.09 -5.41
C ASP A 67 11.58 -37.23 -4.98
N GLY A 68 11.36 -37.76 -3.78
CA GLY A 68 12.22 -38.78 -3.15
C GLY A 68 13.44 -38.22 -2.46
N LYS A 69 13.71 -36.92 -2.48
CA LYS A 69 14.80 -36.26 -1.76
C LYS A 69 14.30 -35.63 -0.45
N HIS A 70 15.24 -35.26 0.41
CA HIS A 70 14.92 -34.58 1.65
C HIS A 70 14.45 -33.14 1.38
N VAL A 71 13.51 -32.65 2.17
CA VAL A 71 12.90 -31.31 2.02
C VAL A 71 13.92 -30.16 2.07
N LEU A 72 15.09 -30.39 2.65
CA LEU A 72 16.24 -29.47 2.64
C LEU A 72 16.73 -29.10 1.23
N GLU A 73 16.43 -29.92 0.22
CA GLU A 73 16.74 -29.61 -1.19
C GLU A 73 15.82 -28.52 -1.76
N ILE A 74 14.67 -28.29 -1.11
CA ILE A 74 13.72 -27.22 -1.49
C ILE A 74 14.08 -25.93 -0.78
N ASN A 75 14.16 -25.95 0.55
CA ASN A 75 14.49 -24.77 1.34
C ASN A 75 15.20 -25.19 2.63
N ARG A 76 16.30 -24.48 2.97
CA ARG A 76 17.16 -24.76 4.15
C ARG A 76 16.91 -23.79 5.30
N SER A 77 15.94 -22.87 5.19
CA SER A 77 15.64 -21.96 6.31
C SER A 77 15.13 -22.74 7.51
N GLU A 78 15.59 -22.34 8.69
CA GLU A 78 15.23 -22.99 9.94
C GLU A 78 13.71 -22.99 10.17
N GLU A 79 13.08 -21.87 9.85
CA GLU A 79 11.64 -21.66 10.01
C GLU A 79 10.82 -22.60 9.11
N PHE A 80 11.24 -22.79 7.86
CA PHE A 80 10.57 -23.68 6.92
C PHE A 80 10.64 -25.14 7.42
N ILE A 81 11.80 -25.56 7.87
CA ILE A 81 12.01 -26.90 8.40
C ILE A 81 11.24 -27.11 9.71
N ASP A 82 11.27 -26.12 10.63
CA ASP A 82 10.52 -26.20 11.89
C ASP A 82 9.01 -26.30 11.65
N CYS A 83 8.49 -25.54 10.67
CA CYS A 83 7.09 -25.58 10.27
C CYS A 83 6.68 -27.02 9.83
N ILE A 84 7.50 -27.67 9.00
CA ILE A 84 7.26 -29.05 8.54
C ILE A 84 7.41 -30.04 9.69
N LYS A 85 8.42 -29.90 10.53
CA LYS A 85 8.64 -30.76 11.70
C LYS A 85 7.47 -30.74 12.66
N LYS A 86 6.92 -29.55 12.96
CA LYS A 86 5.71 -29.44 13.78
C LYS A 86 4.53 -30.21 13.17
N ALA A 87 4.32 -30.09 11.85
CA ALA A 87 3.27 -30.81 11.17
C ALA A 87 3.46 -32.33 11.20
N ILE A 88 4.67 -32.84 11.01
CA ILE A 88 4.99 -34.26 11.12
C ILE A 88 4.73 -34.78 12.54
N HIS A 89 4.84 -33.93 13.58
CA HIS A 89 4.51 -34.27 14.96
C HIS A 89 3.03 -34.06 15.30
N GLY A 90 2.18 -33.78 14.31
CA GLY A 90 0.73 -33.67 14.48
C GLY A 90 0.24 -32.28 14.85
N ILE A 91 1.09 -31.26 14.78
CA ILE A 91 0.79 -29.88 15.11
C ILE A 91 0.70 -29.05 13.83
N HIS A 92 -0.47 -28.43 13.58
CA HIS A 92 -0.60 -27.45 12.51
C HIS A 92 0.38 -26.29 12.73
N SER A 93 1.05 -25.86 11.68
CA SER A 93 2.01 -24.78 11.73
C SER A 93 1.86 -23.84 10.54
N GLU A 94 2.03 -22.56 10.81
CA GLU A 94 1.90 -21.47 9.82
C GLU A 94 3.09 -20.51 10.00
N TYR A 95 3.62 -20.04 8.87
CA TYR A 95 4.78 -19.15 8.86
C TYR A 95 4.78 -18.29 7.59
N ILE A 96 5.03 -16.98 7.73
CA ILE A 96 5.18 -16.06 6.60
C ILE A 96 6.66 -15.91 6.26
N CYS A 97 7.00 -16.24 5.02
CA CYS A 97 8.37 -16.26 4.51
C CYS A 97 8.56 -15.19 3.42
N PRO A 98 9.55 -14.27 3.56
CA PRO A 98 9.95 -13.40 2.48
C PRO A 98 10.83 -14.16 1.48
N VAL A 99 10.41 -14.24 0.22
CA VAL A 99 11.17 -14.88 -0.87
C VAL A 99 11.20 -13.94 -2.07
N LYS A 100 12.40 -13.58 -2.54
CA LYS A 100 12.61 -12.74 -3.74
C LYS A 100 11.78 -11.44 -3.73
N GLY A 101 11.64 -10.81 -2.58
CA GLY A 101 10.88 -9.54 -2.43
C GLY A 101 9.35 -9.69 -2.38
N ARG A 102 8.84 -10.91 -2.26
CA ARG A 102 7.43 -11.24 -2.03
C ARG A 102 7.25 -11.96 -0.70
N PHE A 103 6.02 -11.94 -0.18
CA PHE A 103 5.65 -12.63 1.04
C PHE A 103 4.81 -13.86 0.72
N TYR A 104 5.24 -15.02 1.22
CA TYR A 104 4.53 -16.28 1.07
C TYR A 104 4.12 -16.83 2.41
N ASN A 105 2.86 -17.20 2.56
CA ASN A 105 2.39 -17.90 3.74
C ASN A 105 2.50 -19.40 3.52
N ILE A 106 3.19 -20.07 4.42
CA ILE A 106 3.47 -21.50 4.40
C ILE A 106 2.61 -22.17 5.46
N TYR A 107 1.63 -22.96 5.02
CA TYR A 107 0.76 -23.76 5.86
C TYR A 107 1.23 -25.21 5.84
N ALA A 108 1.68 -25.75 6.96
CA ALA A 108 2.02 -27.15 7.09
C ALA A 108 0.99 -27.87 7.98
N ASN A 109 0.28 -28.84 7.37
CA ASN A 109 -0.78 -29.59 8.00
C ASN A 109 -0.40 -31.06 8.13
N PRO A 110 -0.62 -31.69 9.29
CA PRO A 110 -0.42 -33.12 9.47
C PRO A 110 -1.38 -33.94 8.64
N VAL A 111 -0.89 -34.98 8.01
CA VAL A 111 -1.69 -35.99 7.33
C VAL A 111 -1.81 -37.23 8.20
N PHE A 112 -3.03 -37.62 8.53
CA PHE A 112 -3.28 -38.79 9.38
C PHE A 112 -3.70 -40.01 8.53
N ARG A 113 -3.13 -41.14 8.91
CA ARG A 113 -3.56 -42.45 8.38
C ARG A 113 -3.73 -43.41 9.54
N ASN A 114 -4.91 -43.98 9.72
CA ASN A 114 -5.26 -44.88 10.84
C ASN A 114 -4.95 -44.23 12.22
N SER A 115 -5.29 -42.98 12.42
CA SER A 115 -5.03 -42.21 13.65
C SER A 115 -3.54 -41.91 13.96
N GLU A 116 -2.63 -42.29 13.09
CA GLU A 116 -1.21 -41.91 13.18
C GLU A 116 -0.86 -40.87 12.12
N VAL A 117 0.08 -39.98 12.44
CA VAL A 117 0.59 -39.02 11.44
C VAL A 117 1.36 -39.82 10.39
N ALA A 118 1.01 -39.68 9.13
CA ALA A 118 1.67 -40.31 8.00
C ALA A 118 2.71 -39.40 7.33
N GLY A 119 2.59 -38.11 7.51
CA GLY A 119 3.43 -37.09 6.93
C GLY A 119 2.78 -35.70 7.07
N ALA A 120 3.15 -34.77 6.21
CA ALA A 120 2.56 -33.46 6.17
C ALA A 120 2.25 -32.99 4.73
N VAL A 121 1.21 -32.20 4.59
CA VAL A 121 0.89 -31.40 3.38
C VAL A 121 1.26 -29.96 3.66
N VAL A 122 2.04 -29.37 2.77
CA VAL A 122 2.43 -27.97 2.83
C VAL A 122 1.79 -27.22 1.66
N ILE A 123 1.10 -26.13 1.98
CA ILE A 123 0.51 -25.22 1.01
C ILE A 123 1.20 -23.88 1.14
N ILE A 124 1.61 -23.29 0.01
CA ILE A 124 2.33 -22.02 -0.02
C ILE A 124 1.52 -21.04 -0.86
N THR A 125 1.07 -19.96 -0.24
CA THR A 125 0.20 -18.96 -0.86
C THR A 125 0.91 -17.60 -0.92
N ASP A 126 0.87 -16.91 -2.05
CA ASP A 126 1.35 -15.53 -2.15
C ASP A 126 0.41 -14.60 -1.37
N VAL A 127 0.95 -13.97 -0.34
CA VAL A 127 0.23 -13.03 0.52
C VAL A 127 0.83 -11.62 0.45
N THR A 128 1.62 -11.34 -0.59
CA THR A 128 2.38 -10.09 -0.75
C THR A 128 1.46 -8.88 -0.62
N GLU A 129 0.37 -8.82 -1.40
CA GLU A 129 -0.55 -7.69 -1.33
C GLU A 129 -1.21 -7.52 0.06
N LYS A 130 -1.47 -8.62 0.74
CA LYS A 130 -2.05 -8.60 2.09
C LYS A 130 -1.05 -8.04 3.10
N GLU A 131 0.18 -8.57 3.08
CA GLU A 131 1.24 -8.14 4.00
C GLU A 131 1.67 -6.68 3.74
N GLU A 132 1.79 -6.26 2.49
CA GLU A 132 2.06 -4.88 2.13
C GLU A 132 0.97 -3.94 2.67
N ARG A 133 -0.31 -4.28 2.49
CA ARG A 133 -1.43 -3.51 3.03
C ARG A 133 -1.42 -3.45 4.56
N GLU A 134 -1.15 -4.57 5.22
CA GLU A 134 -1.06 -4.61 6.68
C GLU A 134 0.13 -3.81 7.22
N ASN A 135 1.29 -3.88 6.55
CA ASN A 135 2.45 -3.09 6.92
C ASN A 135 2.20 -1.59 6.75
N LEU A 136 1.61 -1.17 5.63
CA LEU A 136 1.19 0.22 5.42
C LEU A 136 0.21 0.69 6.49
N ARG A 137 -0.73 -0.15 6.91
CA ARG A 137 -1.68 0.16 7.98
C ARG A 137 -1.00 0.29 9.35
N ARG A 138 -0.06 -0.60 9.67
CA ARG A 138 0.72 -0.52 10.93
C ARG A 138 1.58 0.74 10.96
N GLU A 139 2.28 1.02 9.87
CA GLU A 139 3.11 2.23 9.73
C GLU A 139 2.26 3.49 9.83
N PHE A 140 1.11 3.55 9.17
CA PHE A 140 0.16 4.65 9.27
C PHE A 140 -0.28 4.87 10.73
N SER A 141 -0.70 3.81 11.45
CA SER A 141 -1.14 3.92 12.85
C SER A 141 -0.03 4.40 13.78
N ALA A 142 1.21 3.93 13.56
CA ALA A 142 2.37 4.38 14.32
C ALA A 142 2.69 5.85 14.07
N ASN A 143 2.67 6.28 12.80
CA ASN A 143 2.93 7.65 12.41
C ASN A 143 1.83 8.61 12.92
N VAL A 144 0.55 8.24 12.82
CA VAL A 144 -0.57 8.99 13.43
C VAL A 144 -0.33 9.20 14.92
N SER A 145 -0.02 8.13 15.65
CA SER A 145 0.23 8.21 17.10
C SER A 145 1.38 9.15 17.44
N HIS A 146 2.45 9.11 16.67
CA HIS A 146 3.61 9.96 16.85
C HIS A 146 3.30 11.43 16.53
N GLU A 147 2.65 11.72 15.40
CA GLU A 147 2.32 13.08 14.94
C GLU A 147 1.24 13.74 15.81
N LEU A 148 0.35 12.97 16.46
CA LEU A 148 -0.59 13.49 17.47
C LEU A 148 0.09 13.76 18.82
N LYS A 149 1.02 12.91 19.25
CA LYS A 149 1.67 13.02 20.56
C LYS A 149 2.54 14.28 20.67
N THR A 150 3.23 14.65 19.60
CA THR A 150 4.16 15.79 19.58
C THR A 150 3.47 17.13 19.93
N PRO A 151 2.40 17.58 19.21
CA PRO A 151 1.71 18.81 19.53
C PRO A 151 1.01 18.75 20.90
N LEU A 152 0.43 17.61 21.29
CA LEU A 152 -0.18 17.43 22.60
C LEU A 152 0.84 17.62 23.73
N THR A 153 2.05 17.08 23.58
CA THR A 153 3.13 17.26 24.56
C THR A 153 3.57 18.72 24.65
N SER A 154 3.66 19.41 23.51
CA SER A 154 3.98 20.84 23.44
C SER A 154 2.92 21.68 24.14
N ILE A 155 1.64 21.48 23.81
CA ILE A 155 0.50 22.16 24.44
C ILE A 155 0.52 21.96 25.96
N SER A 156 0.65 20.68 26.40
CA SER A 156 0.65 20.34 27.82
C SER A 156 1.82 20.98 28.56
N GLY A 157 3.03 20.93 28.00
CA GLY A 157 4.22 21.54 28.59
C GLY A 157 4.11 23.06 28.70
N ILE A 158 3.63 23.73 27.64
CA ILE A 158 3.41 25.19 27.67
C ILE A 158 2.34 25.54 28.70
N ALA A 159 1.24 24.84 28.75
CA ALA A 159 0.17 25.08 29.71
C ALA A 159 0.65 24.86 31.15
N GLU A 160 1.51 23.88 31.41
CA GLU A 160 2.08 23.58 32.72
C GLU A 160 3.01 24.73 33.20
N ILE A 161 3.87 25.25 32.36
CA ILE A 161 4.76 26.37 32.73
C ILE A 161 3.98 27.64 32.98
N ILE A 162 2.89 27.91 32.23
CA ILE A 162 1.98 29.04 32.51
C ILE A 162 1.29 28.83 33.87
N LYS A 163 0.72 27.62 34.09
CA LYS A 163 0.01 27.28 35.33
C LYS A 163 0.88 27.43 36.58
N ASN A 164 2.15 27.06 36.47
CA ASN A 164 3.09 27.13 37.61
C ASN A 164 3.70 28.54 37.81
N GLY A 165 3.27 29.53 37.04
CA GLY A 165 3.77 30.91 37.17
C GLY A 165 5.26 31.09 36.78
N ILE A 166 5.77 30.18 35.95
CA ILE A 166 7.18 30.24 35.50
C ILE A 166 7.35 31.26 34.37
N VAL A 167 6.25 31.61 33.69
CA VAL A 167 6.23 32.58 32.59
C VAL A 167 5.94 33.96 33.14
N ASP A 168 6.74 34.99 32.72
CA ASP A 168 6.45 36.39 33.04
C ASP A 168 5.08 36.78 32.44
N GLU A 169 4.35 37.68 33.16
CA GLU A 169 3.01 38.14 32.72
C GLU A 169 2.99 38.69 31.30
N LYS A 170 4.05 39.39 30.89
CA LYS A 170 4.20 39.97 29.55
C LYS A 170 4.29 38.92 28.45
N ASP A 171 4.77 37.70 28.77
CA ASP A 171 5.00 36.60 27.82
C ASP A 171 3.84 35.61 27.76
N VAL A 172 2.88 35.65 28.71
CA VAL A 172 1.71 34.76 28.76
C VAL A 172 0.94 34.76 27.43
N LYS A 173 0.75 35.95 26.82
CA LYS A 173 0.05 36.04 25.52
C LYS A 173 0.78 35.29 24.40
N THR A 174 2.10 35.38 24.37
CA THR A 174 2.96 34.70 23.39
C THR A 174 2.87 33.17 23.55
N PHE A 175 2.94 32.70 24.79
CA PHE A 175 2.81 31.26 25.08
C PHE A 175 1.40 30.72 24.82
N ALA A 176 0.36 31.50 25.10
CA ALA A 176 -1.01 31.19 24.75
C ALA A 176 -1.20 31.11 23.22
N GLY A 177 -0.56 32.02 22.47
CA GLY A 177 -0.50 31.96 21.02
C GLY A 177 0.09 30.62 20.50
N LYS A 178 1.22 30.19 21.08
CA LYS A 178 1.82 28.89 20.72
C LYS A 178 0.90 27.69 21.00
N ILE A 179 0.15 27.72 22.12
CA ILE A 179 -0.87 26.67 22.39
C ILE A 179 -1.95 26.68 21.30
N TYR A 180 -2.42 27.86 20.92
CA TYR A 180 -3.45 28.02 19.90
C TYR A 180 -2.97 27.48 18.53
N ASP A 181 -1.75 27.81 18.13
CA ASP A 181 -1.16 27.36 16.86
C ASP A 181 -1.00 25.84 16.82
N GLU A 182 -0.50 25.22 17.91
CA GLU A 182 -0.37 23.77 18.00
C GLU A 182 -1.73 23.06 18.04
N ALA A 183 -2.74 23.65 18.69
CA ALA A 183 -4.10 23.12 18.71
C ALA A 183 -4.72 23.16 17.29
N ARG A 184 -4.56 24.26 16.56
CA ARG A 184 -5.00 24.37 15.16
C ARG A 184 -4.33 23.35 14.27
N ARG A 185 -3.02 23.17 14.41
CA ARG A 185 -2.26 22.16 13.68
C ARG A 185 -2.79 20.74 13.95
N LEU A 186 -3.13 20.47 15.22
CA LEU A 186 -3.71 19.18 15.60
C LEU A 186 -5.08 18.94 14.95
N ILE A 187 -5.93 19.97 14.90
CA ILE A 187 -7.25 19.90 14.23
C ILE A 187 -7.07 19.57 12.75
N HIS A 188 -6.23 20.27 12.03
CA HIS A 188 -5.96 19.99 10.62
C HIS A 188 -5.41 18.58 10.40
N LEU A 189 -4.53 18.09 11.28
CA LEU A 189 -4.02 16.73 11.20
C LEU A 189 -5.14 15.69 11.35
N VAL A 190 -6.05 15.90 12.30
CA VAL A 190 -7.21 15.00 12.51
C VAL A 190 -8.14 15.02 11.29
N GLU A 191 -8.42 16.21 10.72
CA GLU A 191 -9.22 16.34 9.51
C GLU A 191 -8.60 15.59 8.33
N ASP A 192 -7.29 15.73 8.10
CA ASP A 192 -6.56 15.01 7.05
C ASP A 192 -6.62 13.48 7.23
N ILE A 193 -6.51 13.00 8.50
CA ILE A 193 -6.64 11.58 8.82
C ILE A 193 -8.03 11.07 8.51
N ILE A 194 -9.08 11.80 8.86
CA ILE A 194 -10.48 11.44 8.58
C ILE A 194 -10.70 11.39 7.05
N LYS A 195 -10.26 12.41 6.32
CA LYS A 195 -10.36 12.45 4.85
C LYS A 195 -9.66 11.24 4.21
N LEU A 196 -8.44 10.94 4.65
CA LEU A 196 -7.69 9.80 4.13
C LEU A 196 -8.36 8.46 4.45
N SER A 197 -8.92 8.30 5.66
CA SER A 197 -9.68 7.10 6.04
C SER A 197 -10.94 6.92 5.17
N GLN A 198 -11.67 8.00 4.89
CA GLN A 198 -12.84 7.96 4.01
C GLN A 198 -12.47 7.58 2.57
N LEU A 199 -11.31 8.05 2.09
CA LEU A 199 -10.79 7.67 0.78
C LEU A 199 -10.39 6.19 0.71
N ASP A 200 -9.79 5.65 1.78
CA ASP A 200 -9.39 4.23 1.85
C ASP A 200 -10.60 3.27 1.91
N GLU A 201 -11.71 3.68 2.55
CA GLU A 201 -12.92 2.86 2.70
C GLU A 201 -13.93 3.03 1.56
N GLY A 202 -13.84 4.14 0.81
CA GLY A 202 -14.91 4.68 -0.03
C GLY A 202 -14.91 4.29 -1.50
N GLU A 203 -14.09 3.36 -1.98
CA GLU A 203 -14.04 3.02 -3.43
C GLU A 203 -15.40 2.57 -4.02
N GLN A 204 -16.35 2.13 -3.21
CA GLN A 204 -17.61 1.53 -3.71
C GLN A 204 -18.86 2.40 -3.58
N ALA A 205 -18.84 3.54 -2.86
CA ALA A 205 -20.04 4.29 -2.52
C ALA A 205 -20.11 5.74 -3.05
N MET A 206 -19.05 6.28 -3.67
CA MET A 206 -19.04 7.68 -4.09
C MET A 206 -19.45 7.83 -5.56
N GLU A 207 -20.51 8.58 -5.80
CA GLU A 207 -21.02 8.86 -7.15
C GLU A 207 -20.12 9.85 -7.88
N LYS A 208 -19.67 9.48 -9.09
CA LYS A 208 -18.93 10.38 -9.99
C LYS A 208 -19.89 11.23 -10.78
N THR A 209 -19.69 12.54 -10.75
CA THR A 209 -20.47 13.53 -11.50
C THR A 209 -19.58 14.31 -12.45
N PRO A 210 -20.13 14.93 -13.51
CA PRO A 210 -19.38 15.85 -14.36
C PRO A 210 -19.01 17.11 -13.57
N ILE A 211 -17.71 17.44 -13.48
CA ILE A 211 -17.18 18.57 -12.72
C ILE A 211 -16.28 19.39 -13.63
N ASP A 212 -16.49 20.71 -13.65
CA ASP A 212 -15.61 21.63 -14.35
C ASP A 212 -14.37 21.91 -13.50
N ILE A 213 -13.23 21.39 -13.94
CA ILE A 213 -11.95 21.52 -13.19
C ILE A 213 -11.42 22.96 -13.21
N TYR A 214 -11.78 23.78 -14.21
CA TYR A 214 -11.41 25.20 -14.25
C TYR A 214 -12.16 25.99 -13.18
N ASP A 215 -13.48 25.83 -13.09
CA ASP A 215 -14.28 26.50 -12.06
C ASP A 215 -13.90 26.04 -10.65
N LEU A 216 -13.65 24.76 -10.46
CA LEU A 216 -13.16 24.21 -9.20
C LEU A 216 -11.82 24.86 -8.81
N SER A 217 -10.88 24.94 -9.75
CA SER A 217 -9.57 25.57 -9.50
C SER A 217 -9.71 27.04 -9.16
N ARG A 218 -10.60 27.78 -9.80
CA ARG A 218 -10.89 29.18 -9.52
C ARG A 218 -11.42 29.38 -8.10
N ILE A 219 -12.29 28.49 -7.64
CA ILE A 219 -12.84 28.52 -6.28
C ILE A 219 -11.73 28.30 -5.25
N GLU A 220 -10.90 27.26 -5.46
CA GLU A 220 -9.83 26.94 -4.51
C GLU A 220 -8.69 28.00 -4.48
N ILE A 221 -8.40 28.60 -5.64
CA ILE A 221 -7.48 29.75 -5.69
C ILE A 221 -8.03 30.90 -4.85
N HIS A 222 -9.32 31.23 -4.97
CA HIS A 222 -9.93 32.30 -4.18
C HIS A 222 -9.89 32.03 -2.67
N HIS A 223 -10.09 30.76 -2.26
CA HIS A 223 -9.96 30.38 -0.85
C HIS A 223 -8.51 30.57 -0.30
N LEU A 224 -7.51 30.34 -1.16
CA LEU A 224 -6.08 30.42 -0.78
C LEU A 224 -5.44 31.78 -1.05
N GLU A 225 -6.15 32.70 -1.73
CA GLU A 225 -5.67 34.04 -2.07
C GLU A 225 -5.15 34.83 -0.87
N PRO A 226 -5.84 34.88 0.31
CA PRO A 226 -5.33 35.61 1.48
C PRO A 226 -3.97 35.10 1.97
N VAL A 227 -3.74 33.78 1.91
CA VAL A 227 -2.47 33.17 2.34
C VAL A 227 -1.36 33.46 1.32
N ALA A 228 -1.70 33.47 0.02
CA ALA A 228 -0.76 33.81 -1.03
C ALA A 228 -0.34 35.29 -0.97
N GLU A 229 -1.31 36.20 -0.72
CA GLU A 229 -1.06 37.64 -0.57
C GLU A 229 -0.13 37.97 0.62
N GLU A 230 -0.32 37.29 1.76
CA GLU A 230 0.55 37.47 2.94
C GLU A 230 2.03 37.17 2.62
N ARG A 231 2.29 36.30 1.63
CA ARG A 231 3.63 35.91 1.18
C ARG A 231 4.04 36.56 -0.16
N HIS A 232 3.24 37.51 -0.67
CA HIS A 232 3.43 38.19 -1.94
C HIS A 232 3.52 37.26 -3.16
N ILE A 233 2.85 36.11 -3.09
CA ILE A 233 2.85 35.10 -4.16
C ILE A 233 1.73 35.41 -5.16
N LYS A 234 2.08 35.42 -6.46
CA LYS A 234 1.09 35.61 -7.55
C LYS A 234 0.63 34.27 -8.07
N ILE A 235 -0.69 34.07 -8.08
CA ILE A 235 -1.32 32.86 -8.65
C ILE A 235 -1.97 33.23 -9.99
N ASN A 236 -1.58 32.55 -11.06
CA ASN A 236 -2.12 32.73 -12.41
C ASN A 236 -2.91 31.48 -12.80
N LEU A 237 -4.20 31.64 -13.11
CA LEU A 237 -5.04 30.58 -13.66
C LEU A 237 -5.21 30.77 -15.17
N GLN A 238 -4.87 29.75 -15.97
CA GLN A 238 -4.98 29.76 -17.41
C GLN A 238 -5.55 28.45 -17.94
N GLY A 239 -6.35 28.49 -18.98
CA GLY A 239 -6.85 27.29 -19.64
C GLY A 239 -8.31 27.40 -20.08
N GLU A 240 -8.88 26.22 -20.32
CA GLU A 240 -10.25 26.08 -20.84
C GLU A 240 -11.13 25.40 -19.78
N HIS A 241 -12.43 25.68 -19.83
CA HIS A 241 -13.43 24.95 -19.07
C HIS A 241 -13.46 23.49 -19.52
N MET A 242 -13.20 22.56 -18.58
CA MET A 242 -13.05 21.14 -18.87
C MET A 242 -13.84 20.30 -17.88
N MET A 243 -14.83 19.57 -18.44
CA MET A 243 -15.63 18.63 -17.66
C MET A 243 -14.88 17.30 -17.51
N ILE A 244 -14.66 16.88 -16.27
CA ILE A 244 -14.14 15.56 -15.94
C ILE A 244 -15.15 14.79 -15.09
N SER A 245 -15.25 13.48 -15.27
CA SER A 245 -16.09 12.64 -14.42
C SER A 245 -15.38 12.33 -13.12
N GLY A 246 -15.89 12.84 -12.00
CA GLY A 246 -15.19 12.71 -10.72
C GLY A 246 -16.07 12.89 -9.50
N ILE A 247 -15.47 12.64 -8.35
CA ILE A 247 -16.05 12.85 -7.02
C ILE A 247 -15.66 14.26 -6.58
N HIS A 248 -16.67 15.14 -6.41
CA HIS A 248 -16.45 16.58 -6.19
C HIS A 248 -15.51 16.84 -5.00
N SER A 249 -15.78 16.28 -3.83
CA SER A 249 -14.97 16.51 -2.63
C SER A 249 -13.53 16.02 -2.76
N VAL A 250 -13.31 14.95 -3.53
CA VAL A 250 -11.94 14.42 -3.75
C VAL A 250 -11.16 15.30 -4.71
N LEU A 251 -11.80 15.78 -5.79
CA LEU A 251 -11.15 16.68 -6.74
C LEU A 251 -10.85 18.04 -6.11
N GLU A 252 -11.77 18.57 -5.31
CA GLU A 252 -11.60 19.79 -4.51
C GLU A 252 -10.36 19.67 -3.63
N GLU A 253 -10.27 18.60 -2.87
CA GLU A 253 -9.13 18.33 -1.97
C GLU A 253 -7.80 18.18 -2.74
N MET A 254 -7.81 17.53 -3.92
CA MET A 254 -6.63 17.41 -4.76
C MET A 254 -6.13 18.76 -5.26
N VAL A 255 -7.03 19.59 -5.76
CA VAL A 255 -6.72 20.94 -6.25
C VAL A 255 -6.20 21.81 -5.11
N TYR A 256 -6.92 21.82 -3.97
CA TYR A 256 -6.53 22.56 -2.77
C TYR A 256 -5.12 22.19 -2.32
N ASN A 257 -4.84 20.89 -2.10
CA ASN A 257 -3.53 20.42 -1.63
C ASN A 257 -2.38 20.76 -2.57
N LEU A 258 -2.59 20.72 -3.89
CA LEU A 258 -1.55 21.08 -4.85
C LEU A 258 -1.24 22.58 -4.81
N ILE A 259 -2.26 23.44 -4.76
CA ILE A 259 -2.09 24.88 -4.72
C ILE A 259 -1.54 25.32 -3.36
N GLU A 260 -2.04 24.76 -2.25
CA GLU A 260 -1.55 25.01 -0.90
C GLU A 260 -0.06 24.65 -0.77
N ASN A 261 0.36 23.48 -1.27
CA ASN A 261 1.77 23.10 -1.28
C ASN A 261 2.62 24.07 -2.11
N ALA A 262 2.12 24.49 -3.28
CA ALA A 262 2.80 25.47 -4.12
C ALA A 262 2.98 26.84 -3.42
N ILE A 263 2.04 27.24 -2.55
CA ILE A 263 2.17 28.44 -1.71
C ILE A 263 3.15 28.19 -0.57
N LYS A 264 2.99 27.09 0.18
CA LYS A 264 3.80 26.75 1.37
C LYS A 264 5.30 26.66 1.08
N TYR A 265 5.63 26.04 -0.03
CA TYR A 265 7.02 25.77 -0.43
C TYR A 265 7.57 26.76 -1.47
N ASN A 266 6.84 27.86 -1.70
CA ASN A 266 7.34 28.93 -2.55
C ASN A 266 8.35 29.81 -1.82
N LYS A 267 9.07 30.60 -2.60
CA LYS A 267 9.86 31.71 -2.10
C LYS A 267 9.00 32.97 -2.01
N GLU A 268 9.44 33.97 -1.23
CA GLU A 268 8.84 35.30 -1.19
C GLU A 268 8.83 35.92 -2.60
N ASP A 269 7.79 36.65 -2.96
CA ASP A 269 7.57 37.20 -4.31
C ASP A 269 7.53 36.16 -5.43
N GLY A 270 7.25 34.90 -5.10
CA GLY A 270 7.18 33.81 -6.07
C GLY A 270 5.93 33.81 -6.92
N THR A 271 5.87 32.89 -7.87
CA THR A 271 4.72 32.70 -8.77
C THR A 271 4.21 31.25 -8.75
N ILE A 272 2.90 31.12 -9.00
CA ILE A 272 2.24 29.82 -9.19
C ILE A 272 1.43 29.91 -10.47
N ASP A 273 1.68 29.02 -11.41
CA ASP A 273 0.92 28.90 -12.64
C ASP A 273 0.05 27.65 -12.59
N VAL A 274 -1.26 27.82 -12.55
CA VAL A 274 -2.26 26.74 -12.65
C VAL A 274 -2.77 26.71 -14.08
N THR A 275 -2.57 25.59 -14.78
CA THR A 275 -2.97 25.48 -16.19
C THR A 275 -3.85 24.26 -16.44
N ILE A 276 -4.92 24.44 -17.22
CA ILE A 276 -5.82 23.37 -17.66
C ILE A 276 -5.78 23.30 -19.19
N LYS A 277 -5.39 22.14 -19.73
CA LYS A 277 -5.23 21.94 -21.17
C LYS A 277 -5.87 20.65 -21.64
N LYS A 278 -6.55 20.71 -22.77
CA LYS A 278 -7.01 19.52 -23.48
C LYS A 278 -5.89 18.92 -24.31
N LYS A 279 -5.57 17.64 -24.07
CA LYS A 279 -4.62 16.89 -24.91
C LYS A 279 -5.28 15.61 -25.43
N LYS A 280 -5.73 15.64 -26.70
CA LYS A 280 -6.49 14.53 -27.33
C LYS A 280 -7.77 14.21 -26.51
N HIS A 281 -7.79 13.03 -25.86
CA HIS A 281 -8.90 12.54 -25.02
C HIS A 281 -8.55 12.60 -23.51
N ARG A 282 -7.72 13.55 -23.09
CA ARG A 282 -7.27 13.72 -21.70
C ARG A 282 -7.33 15.18 -21.29
N CYS A 283 -7.67 15.43 -20.03
CA CYS A 283 -7.52 16.71 -19.36
C CYS A 283 -6.22 16.74 -18.59
N GLU A 284 -5.34 17.67 -18.88
CA GLU A 284 -4.11 17.92 -18.14
C GLU A 284 -4.33 19.13 -17.22
N PHE A 285 -4.41 18.88 -15.93
CA PHE A 285 -4.37 19.89 -14.87
C PHE A 285 -2.94 19.97 -14.34
N CYS A 286 -2.36 21.14 -14.29
CA CYS A 286 -0.98 21.36 -13.91
C CYS A 286 -0.86 22.51 -12.93
N VAL A 287 -0.12 22.30 -11.84
CA VAL A 287 0.31 23.35 -10.89
C VAL A 287 1.82 23.43 -10.95
N LYS A 288 2.35 24.61 -11.26
CA LYS A 288 3.78 24.91 -11.33
C LYS A 288 4.11 26.07 -10.41
N ASP A 289 5.05 25.87 -9.51
CA ASP A 289 5.58 26.92 -8.61
C ASP A 289 7.03 27.30 -8.96
N SER A 290 7.45 28.45 -8.45
CA SER A 290 8.83 28.95 -8.55
C SER A 290 9.61 28.77 -7.23
N GLY A 291 9.19 27.84 -6.39
CA GLY A 291 9.65 27.68 -5.00
C GLY A 291 11.01 27.02 -4.84
N ILE A 292 11.20 26.41 -3.68
CA ILE A 292 12.47 25.79 -3.28
C ILE A 292 12.80 24.51 -4.08
N GLY A 293 11.79 23.89 -4.73
CA GLY A 293 11.96 22.62 -5.43
C GLY A 293 12.21 21.44 -4.51
N ILE A 294 12.33 20.26 -5.12
CA ILE A 294 12.49 18.97 -4.45
C ILE A 294 13.74 18.27 -4.99
N PRO A 295 14.62 17.71 -4.13
CA PRO A 295 15.75 16.91 -4.55
C PRO A 295 15.30 15.67 -5.36
N ALA A 296 16.05 15.30 -6.41
CA ALA A 296 15.67 14.22 -7.30
C ALA A 296 15.54 12.84 -6.61
N ASP A 297 16.36 12.59 -5.61
CA ASP A 297 16.34 11.36 -4.79
C ASP A 297 15.13 11.25 -3.86
N GLN A 298 14.35 12.32 -3.71
CA GLN A 298 13.16 12.37 -2.84
C GLN A 298 11.84 12.31 -3.62
N LEU A 299 11.87 12.49 -4.95
CA LEU A 299 10.66 12.61 -5.79
C LEU A 299 9.71 11.40 -5.69
N ASP A 300 10.25 10.20 -5.56
CA ASP A 300 9.43 8.99 -5.43
C ASP A 300 8.72 8.89 -4.06
N ARG A 301 9.30 9.53 -3.05
CA ARG A 301 8.87 9.42 -1.66
C ARG A 301 7.88 10.48 -1.20
N ILE A 302 7.81 11.63 -1.88
CA ILE A 302 6.93 12.74 -1.46
C ILE A 302 5.44 12.40 -1.42
N PHE A 303 5.03 11.30 -2.09
CA PHE A 303 3.67 10.77 -2.07
C PHE A 303 3.44 9.71 -0.97
N GLU A 304 4.47 9.39 -0.17
CA GLU A 304 4.32 8.55 1.01
C GLU A 304 3.58 9.32 2.13
N ARG A 305 2.78 8.62 2.93
CA ARG A 305 2.04 9.23 4.05
C ARG A 305 3.01 9.72 5.12
N PHE A 306 2.81 10.95 5.64
CA PHE A 306 3.66 11.62 6.65
C PHE A 306 5.09 11.91 6.18
N TYR A 307 5.39 11.70 4.91
CA TYR A 307 6.71 11.99 4.39
C TYR A 307 6.94 13.49 4.24
N ARG A 308 8.13 13.94 4.59
CA ARG A 308 8.59 15.34 4.47
C ARG A 308 10.08 15.34 4.15
N VAL A 309 10.47 16.13 3.14
CA VAL A 309 11.86 16.22 2.66
C VAL A 309 12.81 16.69 3.76
N ASP A 310 12.39 17.67 4.57
CA ASP A 310 13.16 18.17 5.71
C ASP A 310 12.28 18.32 6.94
N LYS A 311 12.54 17.52 7.98
CA LYS A 311 11.80 17.54 9.25
C LYS A 311 12.13 18.77 10.13
N SER A 312 13.27 19.43 9.92
CA SER A 312 13.73 20.55 10.74
C SER A 312 13.14 21.90 10.28
N HIS A 313 13.25 22.23 9.02
CA HIS A 313 12.67 23.47 8.43
C HIS A 313 11.15 23.38 8.26
N SER A 314 10.63 22.19 8.08
CA SER A 314 9.20 21.98 7.87
C SER A 314 8.35 22.12 9.14
N LYS A 315 8.94 22.24 10.34
CA LYS A 315 8.21 22.62 11.55
C LYS A 315 7.78 24.09 11.51
N GLU A 316 8.56 24.96 10.90
CA GLU A 316 8.23 26.39 10.73
C GLU A 316 7.21 26.62 9.61
N ILE A 317 7.27 25.83 8.53
CA ILE A 317 6.38 25.95 7.36
C ILE A 317 4.99 25.34 7.64
N GLY A 318 4.87 24.43 8.61
CA GLY A 318 3.62 23.72 8.97
C GLY A 318 3.12 22.80 7.85
N GLY A 319 2.85 21.54 8.15
CA GLY A 319 2.27 20.57 7.21
C GLY A 319 2.19 19.21 7.85
N THR A 320 1.17 18.44 7.48
CA THR A 320 0.89 17.11 8.02
C THR A 320 1.68 16.02 7.31
N GLY A 321 2.18 16.27 6.09
CA GLY A 321 2.75 15.26 5.21
C GLY A 321 1.71 14.32 4.61
N LEU A 322 0.42 14.66 4.69
CA LEU A 322 -0.68 13.88 4.14
C LEU A 322 -1.21 14.42 2.80
N GLY A 323 -1.05 15.71 2.52
CA GLY A 323 -1.65 16.37 1.35
C GLY A 323 -1.31 15.69 0.01
N LEU A 324 -0.03 15.42 -0.29
CA LEU A 324 0.35 14.73 -1.53
C LEU A 324 -0.07 13.26 -1.56
N SER A 325 -0.17 12.60 -0.41
CA SER A 325 -0.72 11.24 -0.36
C SER A 325 -2.23 11.23 -0.65
N ILE A 326 -2.98 12.25 -0.24
CA ILE A 326 -4.38 12.48 -0.61
C ILE A 326 -4.50 12.69 -2.13
N VAL A 327 -3.63 13.52 -2.73
CA VAL A 327 -3.58 13.72 -4.19
C VAL A 327 -3.33 12.40 -4.92
N LYS A 328 -2.38 11.58 -4.47
CA LYS A 328 -2.08 10.27 -5.06
C LYS A 328 -3.28 9.34 -5.00
N HIS A 329 -3.95 9.27 -3.85
CA HIS A 329 -5.14 8.43 -3.68
C HIS A 329 -6.31 8.91 -4.56
N GLY A 330 -6.57 10.22 -4.57
CA GLY A 330 -7.58 10.83 -5.43
C GLY A 330 -7.30 10.60 -6.93
N ALA A 331 -6.04 10.70 -7.36
CA ALA A 331 -5.65 10.40 -8.73
C ALA A 331 -5.95 8.93 -9.10
N LYS A 332 -5.65 7.98 -8.20
CA LYS A 332 -5.98 6.57 -8.39
C LYS A 332 -7.49 6.34 -8.55
N LEU A 333 -8.32 6.96 -7.70
CA LEU A 333 -9.80 6.87 -7.78
C LEU A 333 -10.37 7.41 -9.10
N HIS A 334 -9.69 8.39 -9.69
CA HIS A 334 -10.08 9.01 -10.96
C HIS A 334 -9.36 8.44 -12.18
N ASN A 335 -8.55 7.37 -12.02
CA ASN A 335 -7.69 6.81 -13.06
C ASN A 335 -6.79 7.89 -13.72
N ALA A 336 -6.37 8.88 -12.94
CA ALA A 336 -5.49 9.93 -13.40
C ALA A 336 -4.01 9.54 -13.21
N GLU A 337 -3.20 9.90 -14.19
CA GLU A 337 -1.74 9.76 -14.15
C GLU A 337 -1.14 11.00 -13.46
N ILE A 338 -0.20 10.81 -12.54
CA ILE A 338 0.57 11.88 -11.90
C ILE A 338 1.94 11.97 -12.56
N LYS A 339 2.34 13.18 -12.95
CA LYS A 339 3.72 13.49 -13.37
C LYS A 339 4.26 14.62 -12.53
N ILE A 340 5.53 14.49 -12.15
CA ILE A 340 6.24 15.51 -11.38
C ILE A 340 7.58 15.81 -12.02
N GLU A 341 7.90 17.09 -12.12
CA GLU A 341 9.20 17.61 -12.49
C GLU A 341 9.60 18.66 -11.47
N SER A 342 10.78 18.54 -10.86
CA SER A 342 11.25 19.48 -9.87
C SER A 342 12.77 19.59 -9.90
N ALA A 343 13.26 20.77 -9.60
CA ALA A 343 14.68 21.03 -9.41
C ALA A 343 14.88 22.01 -8.25
N LEU A 344 15.90 21.77 -7.43
CA LEU A 344 16.22 22.61 -6.27
C LEU A 344 16.42 24.06 -6.69
N ASN A 345 15.79 24.99 -5.95
CA ASN A 345 15.81 26.45 -6.15
C ASN A 345 15.21 26.95 -7.49
N VAL A 346 14.61 26.04 -8.27
CA VAL A 346 13.92 26.38 -9.53
C VAL A 346 12.40 26.34 -9.34
N GLY A 347 11.89 25.30 -8.65
CA GLY A 347 10.47 25.09 -8.37
C GLY A 347 10.02 23.68 -8.68
N THR A 348 8.72 23.46 -8.57
CA THR A 348 8.08 22.16 -8.80
C THR A 348 6.91 22.29 -9.78
N GLU A 349 6.76 21.31 -10.65
CA GLU A 349 5.65 21.18 -11.57
C GLU A 349 4.98 19.82 -11.36
N ILE A 350 3.71 19.81 -10.94
CA ILE A 350 2.91 18.60 -10.78
C ILE A 350 1.75 18.62 -11.76
N LYS A 351 1.63 17.55 -12.55
CA LYS A 351 0.57 17.36 -13.54
C LYS A 351 -0.33 16.19 -13.17
N LEU A 352 -1.63 16.41 -13.21
CA LEU A 352 -2.65 15.38 -13.13
C LEU A 352 -3.28 15.23 -14.52
N ILE A 353 -3.27 14.01 -15.06
CA ILE A 353 -3.76 13.71 -16.41
C ILE A 353 -4.97 12.80 -16.29
N PHE A 354 -6.15 13.40 -16.41
CA PHE A 354 -7.44 12.71 -16.31
C PHE A 354 -7.88 12.15 -17.66
N PRO A 355 -8.45 10.94 -17.72
CA PRO A 355 -9.19 10.46 -18.89
C PRO A 355 -10.48 11.30 -19.06
N ILE A 356 -10.85 11.60 -20.32
CA ILE A 356 -12.12 12.30 -20.68
C ILE A 356 -12.99 11.35 -21.49
#